data_376fd04156985cd3fb60819c85b8540d
#
_entry.id   376fd04156985cd3fb60819c85b8540d
#
_cell.length_a   1.000
_cell.length_b   1.000
_cell.length_c   1.000
_cell.angle_alpha   90.00
_cell.angle_beta   90.00
_cell.angle_gamma   90.00
#
_symmetry.space_group_name_H-M   'P 1'
#
loop_
_entity.id
_entity.type
_entity.pdbx_description
1 polymer ?
#
loop_
_entity_poly.entity_id
_entity_poly.type
_entity_poly.pdbx_seq_one_letter_code
_entity_poly.pdbx_strand_id
1 'polypeptide(L)'
;MKKQASTLLPALLDLLRQYLALDMAVYAGHATLLLLTASLPLLMWVLVIINMLPFYSVSDIAALVAQLLPDIPAIQSMAVDVIANLNNQSTTFMASFAAITTVISASGGMAAVQKGLQKLTPGARKTMFDRLWAVLYTFLFEGLMLVAMVVQSLSPILRGLAGLLPLHTLVGGLLQRLHSLLSISAVLSLALSLLTVTLIYTYVPGGKRRIRDQLPGAAVVVAVWTLFSKIFSFYIGHFWKLSYIYGSLAAIVLITLWLNVNINVLFLGAGLNAKIQGMGQEKKEPDA
;
A
#
# COMPACT_ATOMS: atom_id res chain seq x y z
N MET A 1 31.62 -5.28 -10.25
CA MET A 1 30.25 -5.82 -10.31
C MET A 1 30.11 -7.27 -9.86
N LYS A 2 31.03 -8.20 -10.16
CA LYS A 2 30.95 -9.63 -9.70
C LYS A 2 31.02 -9.82 -8.17
N LYS A 3 31.74 -8.98 -7.44
CA LYS A 3 31.91 -9.08 -5.97
C LYS A 3 30.67 -8.64 -5.17
N GLN A 4 29.79 -7.81 -5.75
CA GLN A 4 28.52 -7.40 -5.11
C GLN A 4 27.41 -8.46 -5.27
N ALA A 5 27.39 -9.19 -6.38
CA ALA A 5 26.39 -10.25 -6.60
C ALA A 5 26.63 -11.48 -5.68
N SER A 6 27.89 -11.76 -5.29
CA SER A 6 28.22 -12.88 -4.40
C SER A 6 27.79 -12.66 -2.95
N THR A 7 27.53 -11.41 -2.55
CA THR A 7 27.07 -11.08 -1.17
C THR A 7 25.55 -10.89 -1.07
N LEU A 8 24.86 -10.64 -2.18
CA LEU A 8 23.41 -10.43 -2.17
C LEU A 8 22.62 -11.73 -1.97
N LEU A 9 23.05 -12.83 -2.60
CA LEU A 9 22.36 -14.12 -2.49
C LEU A 9 22.34 -14.66 -1.05
N PRO A 10 23.49 -14.74 -0.33
CA PRO A 10 23.49 -15.16 1.07
C PRO A 10 22.69 -14.21 1.96
N ALA A 11 22.74 -12.90 1.75
CA ALA A 11 21.96 -11.93 2.50
C ALA A 11 20.44 -12.13 2.31
N LEU A 12 19.99 -12.45 1.08
CA LEU A 12 18.60 -12.79 0.79
C LEU A 12 18.16 -14.10 1.46
N LEU A 13 19.01 -15.12 1.42
CA LEU A 13 18.74 -16.41 2.08
C LEU A 13 18.63 -16.23 3.61
N ASP A 14 19.50 -15.43 4.20
CA ASP A 14 19.44 -15.10 5.62
C ASP A 14 18.17 -14.30 5.97
N LEU A 15 17.76 -13.39 5.11
CA LEU A 15 16.52 -12.67 5.27
C LEU A 15 15.32 -13.62 5.28
N LEU A 16 15.27 -14.55 4.33
CA LEU A 16 14.20 -15.55 4.25
C LEU A 16 14.21 -16.48 5.47
N ARG A 17 15.39 -16.94 5.92
CA ARG A 17 15.51 -17.73 7.15
C ARG A 17 15.01 -16.98 8.37
N GLN A 18 15.40 -15.72 8.53
CA GLN A 18 14.93 -14.88 9.62
C GLN A 18 13.42 -14.66 9.53
N TYR A 19 12.87 -14.45 8.33
CA TYR A 19 11.45 -14.29 8.08
C TYR A 19 10.65 -15.51 8.52
N LEU A 20 11.12 -16.71 8.17
CA LEU A 20 10.51 -17.98 8.57
C LEU A 20 10.67 -18.24 10.08
N ALA A 21 11.84 -18.01 10.64
CA ALA A 21 12.12 -18.22 12.07
C ALA A 21 11.29 -17.30 13.00
N LEU A 22 10.85 -16.15 12.50
CA LEU A 22 10.00 -15.19 13.22
C LEU A 22 8.51 -15.40 12.97
N ASP A 23 8.12 -16.42 12.19
CA ASP A 23 6.71 -16.68 11.81
C ASP A 23 5.99 -15.47 11.20
N MET A 24 6.72 -14.73 10.35
CA MET A 24 6.21 -13.44 9.83
C MET A 24 4.97 -13.60 8.97
N ALA A 25 4.77 -14.75 8.32
CA ALA A 25 3.57 -15.07 7.56
C ALA A 25 2.30 -15.05 8.44
N VAL A 26 2.41 -15.44 9.72
CA VAL A 26 1.30 -15.39 10.69
C VAL A 26 0.92 -13.93 10.97
N TYR A 27 1.91 -13.05 11.15
CA TYR A 27 1.65 -11.60 11.33
C TYR A 27 1.03 -10.98 10.08
N ALA A 28 1.48 -11.39 8.88
CA ALA A 28 0.91 -10.93 7.63
C ALA A 28 -0.54 -11.39 7.47
N GLY A 29 -0.85 -12.65 7.77
CA GLY A 29 -2.22 -13.19 7.74
C GLY A 29 -3.15 -12.47 8.73
N HIS A 30 -2.68 -12.25 9.96
CA HIS A 30 -3.43 -11.52 10.97
C HIS A 30 -3.70 -10.05 10.56
N ALA A 31 -2.70 -9.36 10.05
CA ALA A 31 -2.86 -8.01 9.54
C ALA A 31 -3.83 -7.96 8.35
N THR A 32 -3.73 -8.90 7.42
CA THR A 32 -4.63 -9.04 6.26
C THR A 32 -6.08 -9.16 6.71
N LEU A 33 -6.36 -10.05 7.65
CA LEU A 33 -7.72 -10.27 8.15
C LEU A 33 -8.30 -9.00 8.79
N LEU A 34 -7.53 -8.34 9.66
CA LEU A 34 -7.99 -7.13 10.33
C LEU A 34 -8.17 -5.94 9.36
N LEU A 35 -7.28 -5.78 8.39
CA LEU A 35 -7.41 -4.74 7.37
C LEU A 35 -8.59 -5.00 6.43
N LEU A 36 -8.82 -6.27 6.07
CA LEU A 36 -9.96 -6.63 5.25
C LEU A 36 -11.29 -6.37 5.99
N THR A 37 -11.39 -6.75 7.26
CA THR A 37 -12.58 -6.46 8.06
C THR A 37 -12.80 -4.97 8.32
N ALA A 38 -11.72 -4.19 8.39
CA ALA A 38 -11.79 -2.74 8.51
C ALA A 38 -12.20 -2.03 7.21
N SER A 39 -12.04 -2.67 6.07
CA SER A 39 -12.24 -2.01 4.76
C SER A 39 -13.68 -1.53 4.55
N LEU A 40 -14.68 -2.28 4.97
CA LEU A 40 -16.09 -1.89 4.82
C LEU A 40 -16.48 -0.68 5.67
N PRO A 41 -16.22 -0.65 7.00
CA PRO A 41 -16.46 0.54 7.81
C PRO A 41 -15.65 1.75 7.32
N LEU A 42 -14.40 1.53 6.87
CA LEU A 42 -13.54 2.57 6.31
C LEU A 42 -14.16 3.19 5.06
N LEU A 43 -14.60 2.37 4.11
CA LEU A 43 -15.28 2.84 2.90
C LEU A 43 -16.52 3.65 3.25
N MET A 44 -17.31 3.19 4.20
CA MET A 44 -18.51 3.90 4.65
C MET A 44 -18.17 5.28 5.23
N TRP A 45 -17.12 5.37 6.04
CA TRP A 45 -16.66 6.63 6.62
C TRP A 45 -16.11 7.59 5.55
N VAL A 46 -15.32 7.08 4.61
CA VAL A 46 -14.82 7.85 3.46
C VAL A 46 -15.98 8.39 2.61
N LEU A 47 -17.00 7.57 2.32
CA LEU A 47 -18.19 7.99 1.58
C LEU A 47 -18.93 9.13 2.29
N VAL A 48 -19.07 9.05 3.61
CA VAL A 48 -19.71 10.13 4.38
C VAL A 48 -18.93 11.45 4.27
N ILE A 49 -17.61 11.42 4.42
CA ILE A 49 -16.77 12.61 4.28
C ILE A 49 -16.90 13.19 2.87
N ILE A 50 -16.86 12.35 1.85
CA ILE A 50 -16.90 12.81 0.45
C ILE A 50 -18.29 13.35 0.08
N ASN A 51 -19.36 12.75 0.60
CA ASN A 51 -20.71 13.31 0.43
C ASN A 51 -20.89 14.69 1.07
N MET A 52 -20.00 15.09 2.00
CA MET A 52 -19.94 16.46 2.53
C MET A 52 -19.19 17.43 1.60
N LEU A 53 -18.46 16.92 0.61
CA LEU A 53 -17.69 17.73 -0.34
C LEU A 53 -18.50 17.96 -1.62
N PRO A 54 -18.77 19.21 -2.02
CA PRO A 54 -19.67 19.52 -3.16
C PRO A 54 -19.06 19.15 -4.54
N PHE A 55 -17.83 18.64 -4.58
CA PHE A 55 -17.06 18.45 -5.81
C PHE A 55 -16.94 16.99 -6.25
N TYR A 56 -17.45 16.02 -5.50
CA TYR A 56 -17.28 14.59 -5.80
C TYR A 56 -18.62 13.88 -5.85
N SER A 57 -18.74 12.98 -6.82
CA SER A 57 -19.86 12.05 -6.95
C SER A 57 -19.48 10.66 -6.44
N VAL A 58 -20.47 9.83 -6.14
CA VAL A 58 -20.26 8.42 -5.74
C VAL A 58 -19.54 7.63 -6.82
N SER A 59 -19.78 7.96 -8.09
CA SER A 59 -19.10 7.36 -9.25
C SER A 59 -17.59 7.69 -9.28
N ASP A 60 -17.21 8.90 -8.86
CA ASP A 60 -15.79 9.29 -8.79
C ASP A 60 -15.06 8.49 -7.72
N ILE A 61 -15.73 8.26 -6.58
CA ILE A 61 -15.20 7.42 -5.50
C ILE A 61 -15.03 5.98 -5.98
N ALA A 62 -16.04 5.42 -6.62
CA ALA A 62 -15.98 4.05 -7.15
C ALA A 62 -14.82 3.89 -8.15
N ALA A 63 -14.61 4.88 -9.02
CA ALA A 63 -13.50 4.88 -9.97
C ALA A 63 -12.14 4.98 -9.26
N LEU A 64 -12.02 5.78 -8.19
CA LEU A 64 -10.78 5.91 -7.43
C LEU A 64 -10.46 4.65 -6.61
N VAL A 65 -11.45 4.06 -5.96
CA VAL A 65 -11.28 2.79 -5.23
C VAL A 65 -10.91 1.67 -6.20
N ALA A 66 -11.52 1.60 -7.38
CA ALA A 66 -11.17 0.65 -8.42
C ALA A 66 -9.70 0.77 -8.86
N GLN A 67 -9.13 1.98 -8.90
CA GLN A 67 -7.71 2.19 -9.24
C GLN A 67 -6.74 1.70 -8.16
N LEU A 68 -7.17 1.60 -6.90
CA LEU A 68 -6.36 1.08 -5.79
C LEU A 68 -6.36 -0.46 -5.74
N LEU A 69 -7.36 -1.07 -6.35
CA LEU A 69 -7.54 -2.52 -6.39
C LEU A 69 -6.83 -3.11 -7.63
N PRO A 70 -6.50 -4.41 -7.60
CA PRO A 70 -5.99 -5.08 -8.78
C PRO A 70 -7.02 -5.00 -9.92
N ASP A 71 -6.53 -4.90 -11.16
CA ASP A 71 -7.35 -4.82 -12.38
C ASP A 71 -7.98 -6.18 -12.71
N ILE A 72 -8.92 -6.58 -11.87
CA ILE A 72 -9.70 -7.82 -11.98
C ILE A 72 -11.18 -7.45 -12.01
N PRO A 73 -11.91 -7.73 -13.09
CA PRO A 73 -13.31 -7.32 -13.25
C PRO A 73 -14.21 -7.71 -12.07
N ALA A 74 -14.03 -8.91 -11.51
CA ALA A 74 -14.80 -9.39 -10.36
C ALA A 74 -14.57 -8.58 -9.07
N ILE A 75 -13.34 -8.09 -8.85
CA ILE A 75 -13.02 -7.25 -7.69
C ILE A 75 -13.55 -5.83 -7.91
N GLN A 76 -13.39 -5.30 -9.12
CA GLN A 76 -13.85 -3.95 -9.46
C GLN A 76 -15.36 -3.83 -9.42
N SER A 77 -16.09 -4.79 -10.00
CA SER A 77 -17.57 -4.81 -9.95
C SER A 77 -18.07 -4.93 -8.53
N MET A 78 -17.48 -5.82 -7.72
CA MET A 78 -17.83 -5.95 -6.29
C MET A 78 -17.59 -4.65 -5.54
N ALA A 79 -16.49 -3.95 -5.78
CA ALA A 79 -16.20 -2.68 -5.12
C ALA A 79 -17.23 -1.60 -5.49
N VAL A 80 -17.60 -1.51 -6.77
CA VAL A 80 -18.64 -0.58 -7.24
C VAL A 80 -19.98 -0.88 -6.57
N ASP A 81 -20.40 -2.15 -6.53
CA ASP A 81 -21.66 -2.58 -5.92
C ASP A 81 -21.68 -2.28 -4.42
N VAL A 82 -20.58 -2.56 -3.71
CA VAL A 82 -20.45 -2.26 -2.27
C VAL A 82 -20.55 -0.76 -2.03
N ILE A 83 -19.86 0.06 -2.79
CA ILE A 83 -19.89 1.53 -2.66
C ILE A 83 -21.30 2.07 -2.91
N ALA A 84 -21.98 1.61 -3.97
CA ALA A 84 -23.34 2.03 -4.29
C ALA A 84 -24.32 1.63 -3.16
N ASN A 85 -24.23 0.41 -2.65
CA ASN A 85 -25.07 -0.07 -1.55
C ASN A 85 -24.82 0.69 -0.24
N LEU A 86 -23.55 0.95 0.10
CA LEU A 86 -23.21 1.72 1.30
C LEU A 86 -23.70 3.17 1.20
N ASN A 87 -23.59 3.78 0.05
CA ASN A 87 -24.08 5.14 -0.17
C ASN A 87 -25.61 5.23 0.00
N ASN A 88 -26.34 4.28 -0.54
CA ASN A 88 -27.80 4.23 -0.43
C ASN A 88 -28.28 4.00 1.01
N GLN A 89 -27.46 3.40 1.87
CA GLN A 89 -27.76 3.12 3.27
C GLN A 89 -27.21 4.17 4.24
N SER A 90 -26.48 5.17 3.77
CA SER A 90 -25.79 6.15 4.60
C SER A 90 -26.78 7.10 5.28
N THR A 91 -27.15 6.79 6.54
CA THR A 91 -27.79 7.71 7.45
C THR A 91 -26.76 8.30 8.42
N THR A 92 -27.06 9.49 9.02
CA THR A 92 -26.16 10.12 10.01
C THR A 92 -25.80 9.21 11.17
N PHE A 93 -26.76 8.35 11.61
CA PHE A 93 -26.52 7.38 12.66
C PHE A 93 -25.53 6.29 12.21
N MET A 94 -25.73 5.73 11.01
CA MET A 94 -24.85 4.70 10.46
C MET A 94 -23.44 5.27 10.22
N ALA A 95 -23.33 6.53 9.83
CA ALA A 95 -22.06 7.23 9.67
C ALA A 95 -21.27 7.27 10.99
N SER A 96 -21.92 7.64 12.08
CA SER A 96 -21.28 7.70 13.41
C SER A 96 -20.85 6.32 13.90
N PHE A 97 -21.70 5.32 13.72
CA PHE A 97 -21.39 3.93 14.07
C PHE A 97 -20.23 3.37 13.20
N ALA A 98 -20.25 3.65 11.89
CA ALA A 98 -19.19 3.29 10.98
C ALA A 98 -17.85 3.93 11.36
N ALA A 99 -17.84 5.22 11.74
CA ALA A 99 -16.64 5.91 12.18
C ALA A 99 -15.99 5.22 13.40
N ILE A 100 -16.77 4.90 14.43
CA ILE A 100 -16.27 4.20 15.62
C ILE A 100 -15.74 2.81 15.26
N THR A 101 -16.50 2.05 14.47
CA THR A 101 -16.12 0.70 14.05
C THR A 101 -14.87 0.72 13.20
N THR A 102 -14.73 1.72 12.31
CA THR A 102 -13.53 1.94 11.49
C THR A 102 -12.30 2.15 12.37
N VAL A 103 -12.38 3.06 13.33
CA VAL A 103 -11.25 3.34 14.24
C VAL A 103 -10.81 2.10 14.99
N ILE A 104 -11.75 1.33 15.51
CA ILE A 104 -11.47 0.09 16.27
C ILE A 104 -10.83 -0.97 15.36
N SER A 105 -11.44 -1.25 14.21
CA SER A 105 -11.01 -2.30 13.29
C SER A 105 -9.70 -1.94 12.56
N ALA A 106 -9.63 -0.74 11.98
CA ALA A 106 -8.46 -0.29 11.23
C ALA A 106 -7.24 -0.12 12.15
N SER A 107 -7.43 0.40 13.37
CA SER A 107 -6.34 0.45 14.35
C SER A 107 -5.84 -0.93 14.76
N GLY A 108 -6.71 -1.94 14.75
CA GLY A 108 -6.33 -3.35 14.93
C GLY A 108 -5.40 -3.84 13.83
N GLY A 109 -5.75 -3.57 12.56
CA GLY A 109 -4.93 -3.89 11.40
C GLY A 109 -3.58 -3.18 11.43
N MET A 110 -3.58 -1.88 11.72
CA MET A 110 -2.35 -1.10 11.86
C MET A 110 -1.47 -1.60 13.03
N ALA A 111 -2.06 -1.99 14.16
CA ALA A 111 -1.32 -2.57 15.29
C ALA A 111 -0.69 -3.92 14.92
N ALA A 112 -1.35 -4.74 14.08
CA ALA A 112 -0.78 -5.99 13.58
C ALA A 112 0.42 -5.74 12.65
N VAL A 113 0.30 -4.78 11.73
CA VAL A 113 1.42 -4.32 10.88
C VAL A 113 2.57 -3.79 11.74
N GLN A 114 2.27 -2.95 12.72
CA GLN A 114 3.26 -2.38 13.64
C GLN A 114 4.06 -3.48 14.36
N LYS A 115 3.36 -4.47 14.91
CA LYS A 115 4.01 -5.61 15.61
C LYS A 115 4.91 -6.42 14.68
N GLY A 116 4.47 -6.67 13.44
CA GLY A 116 5.28 -7.36 12.44
C GLY A 116 6.55 -6.57 12.09
N LEU A 117 6.39 -5.27 11.83
CA LEU A 117 7.52 -4.39 11.54
C LEU A 117 8.50 -4.27 12.72
N GLN A 118 8.01 -4.18 13.97
CA GLN A 118 8.83 -4.13 15.17
C GLN A 118 9.71 -5.37 15.34
N LYS A 119 9.24 -6.55 14.92
CA LYS A 119 10.03 -7.79 14.98
C LYS A 119 11.20 -7.81 13.99
N LEU A 120 11.02 -7.21 12.83
CA LEU A 120 12.00 -7.21 11.74
C LEU A 120 12.98 -6.03 11.81
N THR A 121 12.64 -5.00 12.58
CA THR A 121 13.38 -3.75 12.57
C THR A 121 14.25 -3.63 13.82
N PRO A 122 15.59 -3.58 13.67
CA PRO A 122 16.50 -3.36 14.81
C PRO A 122 16.22 -2.02 15.49
N GLY A 123 16.33 -1.98 16.81
CA GLY A 123 16.09 -0.77 17.59
C GLY A 123 14.63 -0.27 17.58
N ALA A 124 13.69 -1.10 17.17
CA ALA A 124 12.26 -0.81 17.30
C ALA A 124 11.89 -0.64 18.78
N ARG A 125 11.10 0.37 19.09
CA ARG A 125 10.65 0.64 20.46
C ARG A 125 9.24 0.10 20.66
N LYS A 126 9.09 -0.82 21.59
CA LYS A 126 7.77 -1.21 22.11
C LYS A 126 7.42 -0.27 23.26
N THR A 127 6.25 0.33 23.19
CA THR A 127 5.75 1.28 24.20
C THR A 127 4.40 0.80 24.70
N MET A 128 4.05 1.10 25.94
CA MET A 128 2.69 0.84 26.48
C MET A 128 1.60 1.54 25.64
N PHE A 129 1.95 2.59 24.93
CA PHE A 129 1.07 3.37 24.07
C PHE A 129 1.04 2.91 22.61
N ASP A 130 1.59 1.74 22.27
CA ASP A 130 1.63 1.23 20.88
C ASP A 130 0.23 1.17 20.25
N ARG A 131 -0.81 0.88 21.05
CA ARG A 131 -2.19 0.89 20.60
C ARG A 131 -2.67 2.29 20.22
N LEU A 132 -2.30 3.30 21.02
CA LEU A 132 -2.64 4.70 20.72
C LEU A 132 -1.92 5.19 19.47
N TRP A 133 -0.64 4.82 19.31
CA TRP A 133 0.13 5.09 18.11
C TRP A 133 -0.49 4.42 16.89
N ALA A 134 -0.97 3.18 17.00
CA ALA A 134 -1.67 2.50 15.91
C ALA A 134 -2.93 3.26 15.47
N VAL A 135 -3.72 3.80 16.41
CA VAL A 135 -4.87 4.66 16.10
C VAL A 135 -4.41 5.92 15.36
N LEU A 136 -3.37 6.59 15.86
CA LEU A 136 -2.84 7.81 15.22
C LEU A 136 -2.34 7.52 13.80
N TYR A 137 -1.60 6.42 13.61
CA TYR A 137 -1.13 6.01 12.27
C TYR A 137 -2.28 5.66 11.35
N THR A 138 -3.36 5.08 11.86
CA THR A 138 -4.57 4.82 11.05
C THR A 138 -5.10 6.13 10.49
N PHE A 139 -5.32 7.15 11.31
CA PHE A 139 -5.80 8.46 10.85
C PHE A 139 -4.81 9.14 9.89
N LEU A 140 -3.50 9.03 10.15
CA LEU A 140 -2.48 9.57 9.23
C LEU A 140 -2.53 8.89 7.87
N PHE A 141 -2.71 7.56 7.84
CA PHE A 141 -2.81 6.81 6.58
C PHE A 141 -4.12 7.08 5.85
N GLU A 142 -5.24 7.19 6.56
CA GLU A 142 -6.51 7.61 5.99
C GLU A 142 -6.40 9.02 5.38
N GLY A 143 -5.82 9.96 6.11
CA GLY A 143 -5.55 11.31 5.60
C GLY A 143 -4.65 11.31 4.37
N LEU A 144 -3.59 10.50 4.38
CA LEU A 144 -2.70 10.36 3.22
C LEU A 144 -3.42 9.72 2.02
N MET A 145 -4.30 8.75 2.25
CA MET A 145 -5.15 8.16 1.21
C MET A 145 -6.11 9.20 0.61
N LEU A 146 -6.76 10.02 1.43
CA LEU A 146 -7.62 11.11 0.95
C LEU A 146 -6.82 12.13 0.13
N VAL A 147 -5.63 12.52 0.59
CA VAL A 147 -4.72 13.38 -0.19
C VAL A 147 -4.34 12.72 -1.52
N ALA A 148 -4.04 11.42 -1.51
CA ALA A 148 -3.75 10.67 -2.72
C ALA A 148 -4.91 10.69 -3.72
N MET A 149 -6.15 10.54 -3.23
CA MET A 149 -7.36 10.62 -4.06
C MET A 149 -7.50 12.00 -4.69
N VAL A 150 -7.35 13.08 -3.90
CA VAL A 150 -7.41 14.46 -4.39
C VAL A 150 -6.33 14.70 -5.45
N VAL A 151 -5.11 14.29 -5.20
CA VAL A 151 -3.99 14.45 -6.13
C VAL A 151 -4.23 13.68 -7.43
N GLN A 152 -4.78 12.46 -7.37
CA GLN A 152 -5.12 11.69 -8.57
C GLN A 152 -6.25 12.31 -9.38
N SER A 153 -7.25 12.88 -8.72
CA SER A 153 -8.35 13.59 -9.40
C SER A 153 -7.90 14.90 -10.09
N LEU A 154 -6.76 15.46 -9.66
CA LEU A 154 -6.11 16.58 -10.36
C LEU A 154 -5.33 16.17 -11.61
N SER A 155 -5.14 14.89 -11.85
CA SER A 155 -4.34 14.39 -12.99
C SER A 155 -4.79 14.86 -14.38
N PRO A 156 -6.08 15.07 -14.70
CA PRO A 156 -6.52 15.68 -15.95
C PRO A 156 -6.09 17.14 -16.10
N ILE A 157 -6.16 17.90 -15.00
CA ILE A 157 -5.76 19.32 -14.95
C ILE A 157 -4.25 19.44 -15.13
N LEU A 158 -3.50 18.60 -14.42
CA LEU A 158 -2.04 18.54 -14.55
C LEU A 158 -1.58 18.16 -15.96
N ARG A 159 -2.30 17.25 -16.63
CA ARG A 159 -2.05 16.92 -18.04
C ARG A 159 -2.32 18.11 -18.98
N GLY A 160 -3.39 18.85 -18.73
CA GLY A 160 -3.69 20.09 -19.47
C GLY A 160 -2.60 21.13 -19.32
N LEU A 161 -2.12 21.36 -18.10
CA LEU A 161 -1.02 22.30 -17.82
C LEU A 161 0.30 21.83 -18.40
N ALA A 162 0.61 20.54 -18.33
CA ALA A 162 1.83 19.97 -18.94
C ALA A 162 1.82 20.09 -20.46
N GLY A 163 0.66 20.05 -21.10
CA GLY A 163 0.49 20.30 -22.55
C GLY A 163 0.78 21.74 -22.99
N LEU A 164 0.72 22.70 -22.05
CA LEU A 164 1.05 24.10 -22.31
C LEU A 164 2.57 24.37 -22.28
N LEU A 165 3.36 23.45 -21.72
CA LEU A 165 4.81 23.56 -21.67
C LEU A 165 5.41 22.99 -22.97
N PRO A 166 6.23 23.74 -23.73
CA PRO A 166 6.79 23.30 -25.03
C PRO A 166 7.92 22.27 -24.88
N LEU A 167 7.80 21.33 -23.94
CA LEU A 167 8.81 20.30 -23.70
C LEU A 167 8.89 19.25 -24.82
N HIS A 168 7.83 19.12 -25.63
CA HIS A 168 7.77 18.16 -26.74
C HIS A 168 8.52 18.60 -28.00
N THR A 169 8.93 19.86 -28.08
CA THR A 169 9.71 20.38 -29.23
C THR A 169 11.20 20.15 -29.06
N LEU A 170 11.71 19.90 -27.86
CA LEU A 170 13.14 19.86 -27.57
C LEU A 170 13.75 18.44 -27.58
N VAL A 171 12.95 17.38 -27.46
CA VAL A 171 13.49 16.01 -27.37
C VAL A 171 12.57 15.05 -28.14
N GLY A 172 12.94 14.78 -29.40
CA GLY A 172 12.14 14.02 -30.34
C GLY A 172 11.74 12.62 -29.89
N GLY A 173 10.77 12.07 -30.59
CA GLY A 173 10.18 10.69 -30.65
C GLY A 173 10.36 9.70 -29.48
N LEU A 174 11.51 9.64 -28.85
CA LEU A 174 11.78 8.73 -27.73
C LEU A 174 11.08 9.18 -26.44
N LEU A 175 11.08 10.49 -26.15
CA LEU A 175 10.37 11.04 -24.99
C LEU A 175 8.84 10.95 -25.19
N GLN A 176 8.36 11.06 -26.41
CA GLN A 176 6.94 10.92 -26.69
C GLN A 176 6.45 9.48 -26.45
N ARG A 177 7.28 8.49 -26.70
CA ARG A 177 7.04 7.09 -26.33
C ARG A 177 7.18 6.84 -24.82
N LEU A 178 8.15 7.47 -24.16
CA LEU A 178 8.30 7.45 -22.71
C LEU A 178 7.16 8.21 -22.01
N HIS A 179 6.69 9.31 -22.57
CA HIS A 179 5.55 10.08 -22.06
C HIS A 179 4.22 9.30 -22.17
N SER A 180 4.04 8.50 -23.21
CA SER A 180 2.87 7.60 -23.32
C SER A 180 2.94 6.43 -22.35
N LEU A 181 4.14 5.98 -21.97
CA LEU A 181 4.36 4.89 -21.02
C LEU A 181 4.35 5.37 -19.55
N LEU A 182 4.80 6.60 -19.30
CA LEU A 182 4.85 7.24 -17.99
C LEU A 182 3.80 8.35 -17.93
N SER A 183 2.51 7.98 -17.83
CA SER A 183 1.50 8.99 -17.54
C SER A 183 1.86 9.72 -16.23
N ILE A 184 1.67 11.03 -16.17
CA ILE A 184 1.93 11.85 -14.96
C ILE A 184 1.25 11.21 -13.74
N SER A 185 0.06 10.62 -13.93
CA SER A 185 -0.66 9.90 -12.88
C SER A 185 0.09 8.65 -12.40
N ALA A 186 0.75 7.89 -13.28
CA ALA A 186 1.53 6.71 -12.88
C ALA A 186 2.78 7.10 -12.09
N VAL A 187 3.50 8.12 -12.53
CA VAL A 187 4.68 8.63 -11.80
C VAL A 187 4.29 9.15 -10.43
N LEU A 188 3.20 9.91 -10.37
CA LEU A 188 2.67 10.46 -9.11
C LEU A 188 2.22 9.35 -8.16
N SER A 189 1.53 8.33 -8.67
CA SER A 189 1.10 7.15 -7.90
C SER A 189 2.30 6.37 -7.35
N LEU A 190 3.34 6.14 -8.16
CA LEU A 190 4.58 5.48 -7.71
C LEU A 190 5.31 6.31 -6.66
N ALA A 191 5.43 7.62 -6.86
CA ALA A 191 6.06 8.53 -5.89
C ALA A 191 5.31 8.54 -4.57
N LEU A 192 3.98 8.58 -4.60
CA LEU A 192 3.13 8.56 -3.43
C LEU A 192 3.22 7.21 -2.69
N SER A 193 3.22 6.09 -3.42
CA SER A 193 3.42 4.75 -2.84
C SER A 193 4.79 4.64 -2.18
N LEU A 194 5.84 5.14 -2.83
CA LEU A 194 7.20 5.16 -2.27
C LEU A 194 7.26 6.01 -1.00
N LEU A 195 6.65 7.18 -1.02
CA LEU A 195 6.54 8.04 0.16
C LEU A 195 5.82 7.33 1.31
N THR A 196 4.65 6.73 1.02
CA THR A 196 3.83 6.02 2.01
C THR A 196 4.62 4.89 2.66
N VAL A 197 5.24 3.99 1.87
CA VAL A 197 6.02 2.87 2.41
C VAL A 197 7.23 3.36 3.20
N THR A 198 7.89 4.42 2.74
CA THR A 198 9.02 5.02 3.46
C THR A 198 8.59 5.59 4.81
N LEU A 199 7.43 6.25 4.88
CA LEU A 199 6.87 6.76 6.14
C LEU A 199 6.47 5.61 7.07
N ILE A 200 5.88 4.53 6.54
CA ILE A 200 5.58 3.30 7.30
C ILE A 200 6.85 2.78 7.97
N TYR A 201 7.92 2.59 7.23
CA TYR A 201 9.18 2.05 7.76
C TYR A 201 9.87 2.97 8.75
N THR A 202 9.71 4.27 8.59
CA THR A 202 10.36 5.27 9.45
C THR A 202 9.65 5.40 10.79
N TYR A 203 8.33 5.47 10.79
CA TYR A 203 7.57 5.88 11.97
C TYR A 203 6.85 4.73 12.67
N VAL A 204 6.26 3.78 11.90
CA VAL A 204 5.38 2.75 12.49
C VAL A 204 6.10 1.80 13.46
N PRO A 205 7.34 1.34 13.24
CA PRO A 205 8.02 0.46 14.20
C PRO A 205 8.43 1.16 15.50
N GLY A 206 8.34 2.50 15.56
CA GLY A 206 8.84 3.31 16.68
C GLY A 206 10.38 3.36 16.76
N GLY A 207 10.93 4.36 17.45
CA GLY A 207 12.36 4.61 17.53
C GLY A 207 12.85 5.67 16.54
N LYS A 208 14.11 6.09 16.66
CA LYS A 208 14.71 7.11 15.79
C LYS A 208 15.33 6.46 14.56
N ARG A 209 14.80 6.78 13.37
CA ARG A 209 15.30 6.30 12.07
C ARG A 209 15.40 7.44 11.08
N ARG A 210 16.37 7.31 10.16
CA ARG A 210 16.53 8.28 9.07
C ARG A 210 15.69 7.82 7.88
N ILE A 211 14.91 8.72 7.30
CA ILE A 211 14.06 8.46 6.12
C ILE A 211 14.88 7.87 4.97
N ARG A 212 16.10 8.38 4.76
CA ARG A 212 16.98 7.93 3.68
C ARG A 212 17.36 6.45 3.76
N ASP A 213 17.50 5.94 4.98
CA ASP A 213 17.89 4.55 5.22
C ASP A 213 16.72 3.57 4.96
N GLN A 214 15.50 4.09 4.83
CA GLN A 214 14.30 3.30 4.56
C GLN A 214 13.93 3.25 3.06
N LEU A 215 14.50 4.14 2.26
CA LEU A 215 14.23 4.23 0.82
C LEU A 215 14.55 2.95 0.03
N PRO A 216 15.67 2.25 0.24
CA PRO A 216 16.00 1.06 -0.57
C PRO A 216 14.95 -0.04 -0.46
N GLY A 217 14.55 -0.39 0.77
CA GLY A 217 13.50 -1.38 0.99
C GLY A 217 12.14 -0.90 0.50
N ALA A 218 11.80 0.37 0.68
CA ALA A 218 10.56 0.94 0.15
C ALA A 218 10.51 0.87 -1.39
N ALA A 219 11.61 1.19 -2.07
CA ALA A 219 11.69 1.11 -3.53
C ALA A 219 11.49 -0.33 -4.04
N VAL A 220 12.13 -1.31 -3.39
CA VAL A 220 11.94 -2.73 -3.71
C VAL A 220 10.50 -3.15 -3.51
N VAL A 221 9.87 -2.76 -2.39
CA VAL A 221 8.47 -3.09 -2.10
C VAL A 221 7.53 -2.51 -3.15
N VAL A 222 7.66 -1.23 -3.49
CA VAL A 222 6.81 -0.58 -4.49
C VAL A 222 6.98 -1.23 -5.87
N ALA A 223 8.23 -1.58 -6.24
CA ALA A 223 8.49 -2.29 -7.50
C ALA A 223 7.84 -3.68 -7.50
N VAL A 224 7.99 -4.44 -6.42
CA VAL A 224 7.40 -5.79 -6.30
C VAL A 224 5.88 -5.71 -6.25
N TRP A 225 5.27 -4.78 -5.52
CA TRP A 225 3.82 -4.57 -5.48
C TRP A 225 3.25 -4.26 -6.86
N THR A 226 3.91 -3.36 -7.59
CA THR A 226 3.47 -2.97 -8.93
C THR A 226 3.57 -4.15 -9.90
N LEU A 227 4.68 -4.88 -9.87
CA LEU A 227 4.89 -6.05 -10.71
C LEU A 227 3.93 -7.18 -10.36
N PHE A 228 3.82 -7.50 -9.07
CA PHE A 228 2.91 -8.54 -8.58
C PHE A 228 1.46 -8.24 -8.95
N SER A 229 0.98 -7.01 -8.75
CA SER A 229 -0.39 -6.63 -9.09
C SER A 229 -0.68 -6.81 -10.57
N LYS A 230 0.27 -6.46 -11.45
CA LYS A 230 0.12 -6.68 -12.91
C LYS A 230 0.09 -8.16 -13.28
N ILE A 231 1.02 -8.95 -12.73
CA ILE A 231 1.08 -10.40 -12.98
C ILE A 231 -0.18 -11.07 -12.43
N PHE A 232 -0.61 -10.68 -11.23
CA PHE A 232 -1.79 -11.22 -10.58
C PHE A 232 -3.07 -10.92 -11.38
N SER A 233 -3.24 -9.67 -11.84
CA SER A 233 -4.36 -9.28 -12.70
C SER A 233 -4.36 -10.06 -14.01
N PHE A 234 -3.19 -10.18 -14.65
CA PHE A 234 -3.05 -10.94 -15.89
C PHE A 234 -3.42 -12.42 -15.70
N TYR A 235 -2.87 -13.05 -14.67
CA TYR A 235 -3.13 -14.45 -14.36
C TYR A 235 -4.61 -14.72 -14.10
N ILE A 236 -5.24 -13.93 -13.23
CA ILE A 236 -6.64 -14.09 -12.88
C ILE A 236 -7.54 -13.80 -14.09
N GLY A 237 -7.24 -12.75 -14.87
CA GLY A 237 -8.02 -12.39 -16.05
C GLY A 237 -8.03 -13.46 -17.15
N HIS A 238 -6.93 -14.22 -17.29
CA HIS A 238 -6.79 -15.20 -18.38
C HIS A 238 -7.07 -16.64 -17.97
N PHE A 239 -6.71 -17.03 -16.77
CA PHE A 239 -6.70 -18.43 -16.37
C PHE A 239 -7.79 -18.79 -15.34
N TRP A 240 -8.34 -17.82 -14.63
CA TRP A 240 -9.23 -18.11 -13.51
C TRP A 240 -10.70 -17.93 -13.86
N LYS A 241 -11.38 -19.04 -14.12
CA LYS A 241 -12.83 -19.07 -14.38
C LYS A 241 -13.68 -19.22 -13.10
N LEU A 242 -13.11 -19.02 -11.92
CA LEU A 242 -13.80 -19.20 -10.62
C LEU A 242 -15.00 -18.27 -10.43
N SER A 243 -15.01 -17.12 -11.07
CA SER A 243 -16.11 -16.15 -10.99
C SER A 243 -17.46 -16.76 -11.43
N TYR A 244 -17.42 -17.73 -12.33
CA TYR A 244 -18.62 -18.42 -12.78
C TYR A 244 -19.24 -19.34 -11.71
N ILE A 245 -18.40 -19.96 -10.87
CA ILE A 245 -18.84 -20.93 -9.86
C ILE A 245 -19.12 -20.26 -8.51
N TYR A 246 -18.28 -19.32 -8.10
CA TYR A 246 -18.28 -18.74 -6.74
C TYR A 246 -18.78 -17.29 -6.68
N GLY A 247 -19.06 -16.64 -7.81
CA GLY A 247 -19.58 -15.27 -7.84
C GLY A 247 -18.75 -14.28 -7.02
N SER A 248 -19.40 -13.49 -6.18
CA SER A 248 -18.75 -12.48 -5.32
C SER A 248 -17.80 -13.06 -4.27
N LEU A 249 -17.96 -14.33 -3.89
CA LEU A 249 -17.06 -15.00 -2.93
C LEU A 249 -15.64 -15.14 -3.51
N ALA A 250 -15.54 -15.35 -4.83
CA ALA A 250 -14.25 -15.39 -5.52
C ALA A 250 -13.50 -14.06 -5.38
N ALA A 251 -14.18 -12.92 -5.47
CA ALA A 251 -13.58 -11.61 -5.31
C ALA A 251 -12.99 -11.41 -3.89
N ILE A 252 -13.70 -11.86 -2.85
CA ILE A 252 -13.21 -11.79 -1.45
C ILE A 252 -11.94 -12.62 -1.28
N VAL A 253 -11.90 -13.83 -1.82
CA VAL A 253 -10.72 -14.69 -1.76
C VAL A 253 -9.55 -14.05 -2.51
N LEU A 254 -9.78 -13.52 -3.70
CA LEU A 254 -8.76 -12.89 -4.52
C LEU A 254 -8.17 -11.64 -3.87
N ILE A 255 -9.01 -10.76 -3.33
CA ILE A 255 -8.52 -9.55 -2.66
C ILE A 255 -7.78 -9.89 -1.37
N THR A 256 -8.22 -10.93 -0.64
CA THR A 256 -7.53 -11.42 0.56
C THR A 256 -6.14 -11.95 0.20
N LEU A 257 -6.02 -12.75 -0.84
CA LEU A 257 -4.75 -13.27 -1.32
C LEU A 257 -3.81 -12.15 -1.78
N TRP A 258 -4.34 -11.21 -2.58
CA TRP A 258 -3.58 -10.06 -3.06
C TRP A 258 -3.06 -9.21 -1.88
N LEU A 259 -3.92 -8.88 -0.92
CA LEU A 259 -3.55 -8.11 0.26
C LEU A 259 -2.53 -8.84 1.13
N ASN A 260 -2.70 -10.15 1.33
CA ASN A 260 -1.77 -10.96 2.11
C ASN A 260 -0.37 -10.96 1.51
N VAL A 261 -0.24 -11.15 0.19
CA VAL A 261 1.07 -11.09 -0.49
C VAL A 261 1.69 -9.70 -0.35
N ASN A 262 0.90 -8.64 -0.53
CA ASN A 262 1.40 -7.27 -0.38
C ASN A 262 1.93 -6.98 1.04
N ILE A 263 1.28 -7.48 2.08
CA ILE A 263 1.75 -7.33 3.47
C ILE A 263 3.02 -8.17 3.71
N ASN A 264 3.10 -9.39 3.17
CA ASN A 264 4.33 -10.18 3.25
C ASN A 264 5.51 -9.45 2.58
N VAL A 265 5.29 -8.86 1.41
CA VAL A 265 6.30 -8.07 0.70
C VAL A 265 6.69 -6.83 1.51
N LEU A 266 5.75 -6.15 2.17
CA LEU A 266 6.02 -5.04 3.07
C LEU A 266 6.96 -5.49 4.21
N PHE A 267 6.72 -6.61 4.84
CA PHE A 267 7.57 -7.13 5.90
C PHE A 267 8.97 -7.52 5.39
N LEU A 268 9.05 -8.17 4.22
CA LEU A 268 10.34 -8.50 3.60
C LEU A 268 11.17 -7.24 3.29
N GLY A 269 10.55 -6.16 2.84
CA GLY A 269 11.23 -4.89 2.60
C GLY A 269 11.78 -4.24 3.87
N ALA A 270 11.06 -4.36 5.00
CA ALA A 270 11.57 -3.91 6.30
C ALA A 270 12.81 -4.71 6.74
N GLY A 271 12.76 -6.03 6.58
CA GLY A 271 13.91 -6.91 6.84
C GLY A 271 15.11 -6.61 5.92
N LEU A 272 14.84 -6.26 4.66
CA LEU A 272 15.89 -5.83 3.72
C LEU A 272 16.58 -4.55 4.20
N ASN A 273 15.83 -3.54 4.63
CA ASN A 273 16.39 -2.31 5.20
C ASN A 273 17.26 -2.60 6.43
N ALA A 274 16.79 -3.48 7.31
CA ALA A 274 17.56 -3.90 8.49
C ALA A 274 18.91 -4.54 8.11
N LYS A 275 18.93 -5.41 7.11
CA LYS A 275 20.17 -6.05 6.61
C LYS A 275 21.11 -5.03 5.96
N ILE A 276 20.61 -4.11 5.15
CA ILE A 276 21.43 -3.05 4.52
C ILE A 276 22.07 -2.16 5.60
N GLN A 277 21.34 -1.81 6.64
CA GLN A 277 21.85 -1.00 7.74
C GLN A 277 22.91 -1.75 8.56
N GLY A 278 22.70 -3.05 8.84
CA GLY A 278 23.68 -3.91 9.52
C GLY A 278 25.00 -4.00 8.76
N MET A 279 24.94 -4.27 7.44
CA MET A 279 26.14 -4.29 6.59
C MET A 279 26.86 -2.93 6.52
N GLY A 280 26.14 -1.83 6.68
CA GLY A 280 26.70 -0.48 6.69
C GLY A 280 27.41 -0.15 8.01
N GLN A 281 27.05 -0.78 9.12
CA GLN A 281 27.70 -0.62 10.43
C GLN A 281 28.98 -1.46 10.52
N GLU A 282 28.97 -2.71 10.10
CA GLU A 282 30.19 -3.56 10.02
C GLU A 282 31.30 -2.93 9.16
N LYS A 283 30.93 -2.17 8.13
CA LYS A 283 31.90 -1.46 7.28
C LYS A 283 32.50 -0.20 7.92
N LYS A 284 31.94 0.29 9.02
CA LYS A 284 32.38 1.49 9.74
C LYS A 284 33.24 1.21 10.96
N GLU A 285 33.31 -0.04 11.39
CA GLU A 285 34.29 -0.53 12.35
C GLU A 285 35.39 -1.29 11.59
N PRO A 286 36.41 -0.61 11.08
CA PRO A 286 37.66 -1.28 10.70
C PRO A 286 38.42 -1.56 11.97
N ASP A 287 38.77 -2.83 12.16
CA ASP A 287 39.71 -3.38 13.14
C ASP A 287 40.35 -2.37 14.12
N ALA A 288 39.82 -2.33 15.36
CA ALA A 288 40.52 -1.73 16.50
C ALA A 288 41.27 -2.82 17.29
#